data_2618f70981a1e4df45d09269566ee7bf
#
_entry.id   2618f70981a1e4df45d09269566ee7bf
#
_cell.length_a   1.000
_cell.length_b   1.000
_cell.length_c   1.000
_cell.angle_alpha   90.00
_cell.angle_beta   90.00
_cell.angle_gamma   90.00
#
_symmetry.space_group_name_H-M   'P 1'
#
loop_
_entity.id
_entity.type
_entity.pdbx_description
1 polymer ?
#
loop_
_entity_poly.entity_id
_entity_poly.type
_entity_poly.pdbx_seq_one_letter_code
_entity_poly.pdbx_strand_id
1 'polypeptide(L)'
;KTNQTSRLAMKKLLPFLLLLMASISYGQNTITISFSNDSKAVYHLALIIYTPDGKIQTRVSNLNPDEIKSYSLPINTEIFIADSKQESFAMKGNDIKATGVKPIIVVKGLDDNSVIKLSEI
;
A
#
# COMPACT_ATOMS: atom_id res chain seq x y z
N LYS A 1 -37.86 9.00 36.66
CA LYS A 1 -37.50 7.62 36.31
C LYS A 1 -37.09 7.50 34.84
N THR A 2 -37.65 8.31 33.96
CA THR A 2 -37.26 8.35 32.56
C THR A 2 -35.83 8.83 32.38
N ASN A 3 -35.34 9.68 33.28
CA ASN A 3 -33.97 10.20 33.23
C ASN A 3 -32.92 9.12 33.50
N GLN A 4 -33.26 8.14 34.37
CA GLN A 4 -32.34 7.06 34.66
C GLN A 4 -32.16 6.12 33.47
N THR A 5 -33.21 5.87 32.72
CA THR A 5 -33.17 5.06 31.53
C THR A 5 -32.31 5.71 30.44
N SER A 6 -32.47 7.05 30.28
CA SER A 6 -31.67 7.81 29.33
C SER A 6 -30.18 7.80 29.68
N ARG A 7 -29.86 7.91 30.97
CA ARG A 7 -28.47 7.86 31.44
C ARG A 7 -27.82 6.51 31.16
N LEU A 8 -28.54 5.43 31.36
CA LEU A 8 -28.05 4.09 31.08
C LEU A 8 -27.79 3.89 29.60
N ALA A 9 -28.68 4.39 28.75
CA ALA A 9 -28.50 4.31 27.32
C ALA A 9 -27.27 5.10 26.85
N MET A 10 -27.03 6.29 27.40
CA MET A 10 -25.86 7.09 27.09
C MET A 10 -24.56 6.44 27.55
N LYS A 11 -24.55 5.81 28.71
CA LYS A 11 -23.37 5.11 29.20
C LYS A 11 -23.00 3.91 28.33
N LYS A 12 -23.97 3.24 27.72
CA LYS A 12 -23.73 2.12 26.83
C LYS A 12 -23.20 2.57 25.48
N LEU A 13 -23.60 3.74 25.01
CA LEU A 13 -23.16 4.27 23.73
C LEU A 13 -21.70 4.74 23.74
N LEU A 14 -21.23 5.31 24.84
CA LEU A 14 -19.90 5.87 24.95
C LEU A 14 -18.78 4.84 24.71
N PRO A 15 -18.77 3.66 25.35
CA PRO A 15 -17.74 2.66 25.08
C PRO A 15 -17.76 2.17 23.64
N PHE A 16 -18.94 2.09 23.04
CA PHE A 16 -19.07 1.66 21.65
C PHE A 16 -18.42 2.66 20.69
N LEU A 17 -18.61 3.96 20.92
CA LEU A 17 -17.98 5.01 20.13
C LEU A 17 -16.45 4.98 20.24
N LEU A 18 -15.94 4.74 21.43
CA LEU A 18 -14.49 4.64 21.64
C LEU A 18 -13.87 3.46 20.87
N LEU A 19 -14.57 2.34 20.82
CA LEU A 19 -14.13 1.18 20.06
C LEU A 19 -14.09 1.47 18.57
N LEU A 20 -15.08 2.19 18.03
CA LEU A 20 -15.10 2.59 16.63
C LEU A 20 -13.93 3.52 16.29
N MET A 21 -13.62 4.45 17.16
CA MET A 21 -12.49 5.37 16.95
C MET A 21 -11.15 4.63 16.98
N ALA A 22 -11.00 3.66 17.86
CA ALA A 22 -9.81 2.83 17.90
C ALA A 22 -9.64 2.02 16.62
N SER A 23 -10.73 1.47 16.08
CA SER A 23 -10.69 0.74 14.82
C SER A 23 -10.29 1.64 13.65
N ILE A 24 -10.78 2.86 13.62
CA ILE A 24 -10.42 3.85 12.59
C ILE A 24 -8.93 4.19 12.69
N SER A 25 -8.39 4.31 13.89
CA SER A 25 -6.97 4.59 14.10
C SER A 25 -6.07 3.52 13.48
N TYR A 26 -6.43 2.25 13.58
CA TYR A 26 -5.67 1.15 12.98
C TYR A 26 -5.68 1.23 11.46
N GLY A 27 -6.73 1.77 10.84
CA GLY A 27 -6.83 1.89 9.40
C GLY A 27 -6.00 3.02 8.80
N GLN A 28 -5.34 3.85 9.64
CA GLN A 28 -4.62 5.03 9.17
C GLN A 28 -3.12 4.85 9.01
N ASN A 29 -2.59 3.63 9.21
CA ASN A 29 -1.16 3.36 9.09
C ASN A 29 -0.77 3.00 7.66
N THR A 30 -1.33 3.72 6.68
CA THR A 30 -0.99 3.55 5.28
C THR A 30 -0.25 4.77 4.76
N ILE A 31 0.68 4.50 3.84
CA ILE A 31 1.52 5.50 3.21
C ILE A 31 1.19 5.50 1.71
N THR A 32 1.08 6.66 1.11
CA THR A 32 0.84 6.80 -0.32
C THR A 32 2.16 6.94 -1.05
N ILE A 33 2.45 5.98 -1.93
CA ILE A 33 3.62 5.98 -2.81
C ILE A 33 3.10 6.09 -4.25
N SER A 34 3.68 6.99 -5.03
CA SER A 34 3.29 7.20 -6.42
C SER A 34 4.47 6.94 -7.36
N PHE A 35 4.14 6.45 -8.53
CA PHE A 35 5.12 6.23 -9.60
C PHE A 35 4.73 7.10 -10.79
N SER A 36 5.69 7.84 -11.32
CA SER A 36 5.48 8.76 -12.42
C SER A 36 6.26 8.30 -13.65
N ASN A 37 5.57 8.17 -14.78
CA ASN A 37 6.24 7.94 -16.06
C ASN A 37 6.68 9.27 -16.64
N ASP A 38 7.92 9.64 -16.38
CA ASP A 38 8.53 10.87 -16.88
C ASP A 38 9.26 10.68 -18.20
N SER A 39 9.02 9.56 -18.90
CA SER A 39 9.53 9.29 -20.23
C SER A 39 8.52 9.70 -21.30
N LYS A 40 8.94 9.68 -22.56
CA LYS A 40 8.08 10.00 -23.69
C LYS A 40 7.37 8.79 -24.29
N ALA A 41 7.62 7.61 -23.75
CA ALA A 41 7.03 6.34 -24.19
C ALA A 41 6.18 5.73 -23.10
N VAL A 42 5.25 4.85 -23.48
CA VAL A 42 4.46 4.08 -22.53
C VAL A 42 5.39 3.19 -21.70
N TYR A 43 5.19 3.18 -20.40
CA TYR A 43 5.97 2.38 -19.46
C TYR A 43 5.13 1.24 -18.91
N HIS A 44 5.61 0.01 -19.07
CA HIS A 44 4.97 -1.18 -18.47
C HIS A 44 5.51 -1.31 -17.05
N LEU A 45 4.69 -0.91 -16.07
CA LEU A 45 5.06 -0.96 -14.66
C LEU A 45 4.52 -2.24 -14.02
N ALA A 46 5.41 -3.13 -13.64
CA ALA A 46 5.08 -4.35 -12.91
C ALA A 46 5.64 -4.24 -11.49
N LEU A 47 4.76 -4.12 -10.51
CA LEU A 47 5.13 -4.06 -9.10
C LEU A 47 4.83 -5.38 -8.42
N ILE A 48 5.77 -5.86 -7.62
CA ILE A 48 5.56 -7.00 -6.74
C ILE A 48 5.65 -6.46 -5.32
N ILE A 49 4.57 -6.59 -4.57
CA ILE A 49 4.37 -5.93 -3.29
C ILE A 49 4.24 -6.98 -2.20
N TYR A 50 5.13 -6.92 -1.21
CA TYR A 50 5.08 -7.77 -0.02
C TYR A 50 4.64 -6.93 1.17
N THR A 51 3.42 -7.18 1.65
CA THR A 51 2.90 -6.48 2.81
C THR A 51 3.32 -7.18 4.11
N PRO A 52 3.38 -6.45 5.25
CA PRO A 52 3.83 -7.04 6.53
C PRO A 52 2.99 -8.19 7.03
N ASP A 53 1.74 -8.31 6.57
CA ASP A 53 0.85 -9.42 6.92
C ASP A 53 1.17 -10.72 6.15
N GLY A 54 2.22 -10.73 5.35
CA GLY A 54 2.66 -11.89 4.60
C GLY A 54 2.00 -12.07 3.24
N LYS A 55 1.20 -11.10 2.80
CA LYS A 55 0.56 -11.17 1.48
C LYS A 55 1.49 -10.68 0.39
N ILE A 56 1.37 -11.29 -0.79
CA ILE A 56 2.13 -10.91 -1.98
C ILE A 56 1.13 -10.50 -3.04
N GLN A 57 1.34 -9.33 -3.64
CA GLN A 57 0.50 -8.81 -4.71
C GLN A 57 1.33 -8.46 -5.92
N THR A 58 0.85 -8.81 -7.11
CA THR A 58 1.45 -8.35 -8.37
C THR A 58 0.51 -7.33 -8.98
N ARG A 59 0.99 -6.11 -9.19
CA ARG A 59 0.22 -5.00 -9.74
C ARG A 59 0.87 -4.53 -11.01
N VAL A 60 0.14 -4.63 -12.12
CA VAL A 60 0.65 -4.27 -13.44
C VAL A 60 -0.17 -3.13 -14.01
N SER A 61 0.50 -2.11 -14.54
CA SER A 61 -0.13 -0.97 -15.19
C SER A 61 0.74 -0.48 -16.34
N ASN A 62 0.10 -0.13 -17.45
CA ASN A 62 0.78 0.57 -18.53
C ASN A 62 0.56 2.06 -18.35
N LEU A 63 1.62 2.81 -18.09
CA LEU A 63 1.54 4.24 -17.84
C LEU A 63 1.88 5.01 -19.10
N ASN A 64 0.99 5.90 -19.50
CA ASN A 64 1.25 6.83 -20.57
C ASN A 64 2.30 7.87 -20.13
N PRO A 65 2.94 8.60 -21.06
CA PRO A 65 3.83 9.71 -20.67
C PRO A 65 3.12 10.67 -19.70
N ASP A 66 3.83 11.08 -18.67
CA ASP A 66 3.37 11.97 -17.60
C ASP A 66 2.26 11.40 -16.71
N GLU A 67 1.89 10.15 -16.89
CA GLU A 67 0.90 9.51 -16.02
C GLU A 67 1.51 9.12 -14.69
N ILE A 68 0.72 9.28 -13.62
CA ILE A 68 1.11 8.94 -12.24
C ILE A 68 0.16 7.87 -11.71
N LYS A 69 0.71 6.84 -11.10
CA LYS A 69 -0.06 5.79 -10.45
C LYS A 69 0.28 5.78 -8.96
N SER A 70 -0.75 5.86 -8.11
CA SER A 70 -0.59 5.92 -6.65
C SER A 70 -1.07 4.64 -5.97
N TYR A 71 -0.40 4.27 -4.89
CA TYR A 71 -0.71 3.10 -4.09
C TYR A 71 -0.70 3.48 -2.62
N SER A 72 -1.71 3.01 -1.86
CA SER A 72 -1.76 3.16 -0.41
C SER A 72 -1.33 1.84 0.21
N LEU A 73 -0.23 1.87 0.95
CA LEU A 73 0.41 0.65 1.45
C LEU A 73 0.79 0.82 2.92
N PRO A 74 0.74 -0.26 3.71
CA PRO A 74 1.18 -0.20 5.10
C PRO A 74 2.67 0.09 5.23
N ILE A 75 3.06 0.66 6.35
CA ILE A 75 4.47 0.81 6.71
C ILE A 75 5.13 -0.57 6.73
N ASN A 76 6.38 -0.65 6.32
CA ASN A 76 7.20 -1.85 6.17
C ASN A 76 6.82 -2.74 4.98
N THR A 77 5.96 -2.26 4.09
CA THR A 77 5.72 -2.93 2.81
C THR A 77 6.98 -2.85 1.94
N GLU A 78 7.34 -3.96 1.32
CA GLU A 78 8.45 -4.02 0.38
C GLU A 78 7.91 -3.98 -1.04
N ILE A 79 8.46 -3.09 -1.87
CA ILE A 79 8.03 -2.92 -3.26
C ILE A 79 9.20 -3.28 -4.18
N PHE A 80 8.95 -4.18 -5.12
CA PHE A 80 9.90 -4.59 -6.15
C PHE A 80 9.36 -4.13 -7.50
N ILE A 81 10.23 -3.60 -8.35
CA ILE A 81 9.90 -3.36 -9.76
C ILE A 81 10.45 -4.54 -10.55
N ALA A 82 9.57 -5.23 -11.25
CA ALA A 82 9.89 -6.48 -11.92
C ALA A 82 10.14 -6.25 -13.40
N ASP A 83 11.14 -6.95 -13.95
CA ASP A 83 11.27 -7.12 -15.39
C ASP A 83 10.28 -8.21 -15.88
N SER A 84 10.24 -8.46 -17.18
CA SER A 84 9.29 -9.42 -17.75
C SER A 84 9.47 -10.85 -17.22
N LYS A 85 10.72 -11.24 -16.92
CA LYS A 85 11.01 -12.57 -16.37
C LYS A 85 10.53 -12.67 -14.92
N GLN A 86 10.80 -11.66 -14.12
CA GLN A 86 10.38 -11.60 -12.73
C GLN A 86 8.86 -11.52 -12.62
N GLU A 87 8.22 -10.75 -13.50
CA GLU A 87 6.76 -10.68 -13.57
C GLU A 87 6.15 -12.04 -13.83
N SER A 88 6.63 -12.75 -14.85
CA SER A 88 6.16 -14.09 -15.19
C SER A 88 6.38 -15.08 -14.05
N PHE A 89 7.54 -15.00 -13.41
CA PHE A 89 7.91 -15.84 -12.27
C PHE A 89 6.95 -15.64 -11.10
N ALA A 90 6.66 -14.39 -10.77
CA ALA A 90 5.73 -14.04 -9.70
C ALA A 90 4.29 -14.42 -10.03
N MET A 91 3.87 -14.24 -11.28
CA MET A 91 2.51 -14.59 -11.70
C MET A 91 2.23 -16.09 -11.65
N LYS A 92 3.27 -16.90 -11.70
CA LYS A 92 3.16 -18.35 -11.50
C LYS A 92 3.08 -18.74 -10.03
N GLY A 93 3.07 -17.78 -9.12
CA GLY A 93 2.98 -18.00 -7.68
C GLY A 93 4.34 -18.19 -7.00
N ASN A 94 5.44 -17.88 -7.66
CA ASN A 94 6.78 -18.02 -7.09
C ASN A 94 7.19 -16.75 -6.34
N ASP A 95 8.06 -16.93 -5.34
CA ASP A 95 8.56 -15.84 -4.50
C ASP A 95 9.85 -15.26 -5.07
N ILE A 96 9.80 -14.02 -5.56
CA ILE A 96 11.00 -13.38 -6.12
C ILE A 96 12.05 -13.04 -5.06
N LYS A 97 11.67 -12.91 -3.80
CA LYS A 97 12.62 -12.67 -2.71
C LYS A 97 13.59 -13.84 -2.55
N ALA A 98 13.15 -15.05 -2.87
CA ALA A 98 14.01 -16.23 -2.83
C ALA A 98 15.16 -16.18 -3.85
N THR A 99 15.06 -15.33 -4.87
CA THR A 99 16.11 -15.15 -5.87
C THR A 99 17.21 -14.16 -5.45
N GLY A 100 17.08 -13.55 -4.27
CA GLY A 100 18.06 -12.60 -3.76
C GLY A 100 17.86 -11.16 -4.26
N VAL A 101 16.78 -10.88 -4.97
CA VAL A 101 16.44 -9.53 -5.43
C VAL A 101 16.09 -8.65 -4.24
N LYS A 102 16.53 -7.40 -4.27
CA LYS A 102 16.24 -6.43 -3.22
C LYS A 102 15.08 -5.52 -3.63
N PRO A 103 14.25 -5.08 -2.66
CA PRO A 103 13.19 -4.14 -2.96
C PRO A 103 13.76 -2.78 -3.40
N ILE A 104 13.00 -2.09 -4.26
CA ILE A 104 13.34 -0.72 -4.63
C ILE A 104 13.07 0.25 -3.48
N ILE A 105 12.06 -0.07 -2.67
CA ILE A 105 11.72 0.72 -1.50
C ILE A 105 11.10 -0.19 -0.42
N VAL A 106 11.44 0.08 0.83
CA VAL A 106 10.73 -0.41 2.00
C VAL A 106 9.98 0.78 2.58
N VAL A 107 8.66 0.73 2.57
CA VAL A 107 7.79 1.86 2.88
C VAL A 107 7.96 2.28 4.34
N LYS A 108 8.23 3.56 4.58
CA LYS A 108 8.36 4.16 5.91
C LYS A 108 7.49 5.40 6.01
N GLY A 109 7.24 5.87 7.23
CA GLY A 109 6.38 7.03 7.45
C GLY A 109 6.83 8.29 6.71
N LEU A 110 8.14 8.48 6.56
CA LEU A 110 8.70 9.61 5.83
C LEU A 110 8.44 9.56 4.32
N ASP A 111 8.06 8.40 3.80
CA ASP A 111 7.81 8.22 2.36
C ASP A 111 6.40 8.63 1.94
N ASP A 112 5.56 9.07 2.88
CA ASP A 112 4.19 9.45 2.57
C ASP A 112 4.16 10.58 1.54
N ASN A 113 3.33 10.39 0.51
CA ASN A 113 3.20 11.28 -0.64
C ASN A 113 4.45 11.38 -1.50
N SER A 114 5.36 10.42 -1.39
CA SER A 114 6.54 10.37 -2.27
C SER A 114 6.16 10.00 -3.69
N VAL A 115 6.84 10.64 -4.66
CA VAL A 115 6.69 10.34 -6.08
C VAL A 115 8.02 9.82 -6.61
N ILE A 116 8.00 8.59 -7.12
CA ILE A 116 9.18 7.96 -7.70
C ILE A 116 9.12 8.12 -9.22
N LYS A 117 10.12 8.77 -9.79
CA LYS A 117 10.24 8.92 -11.23
C LYS A 117 10.82 7.64 -11.82
N LEU A 118 10.11 7.05 -12.76
CA LEU A 118 10.51 5.76 -13.35
C LEU A 118 11.82 5.84 -14.15
N SER A 119 12.18 7.02 -14.65
CA SER A 119 13.46 7.21 -15.33
C SER A 119 14.67 7.15 -14.37
N GLU A 120 14.44 7.31 -13.09
CA GLU A 120 15.51 7.33 -12.08
C GLU A 120 15.76 5.97 -11.43
N ILE A 121 15.13 4.93 -11.92
CA ILE A 121 15.24 3.58 -11.36
C ILE A 121 16.30 2.77 -12.12
#